data_847217e658d62dcb032f9ccb105f287e
#
_entry.id   847217e658d62dcb032f9ccb105f287e
#
_cell.length_a   1.000
_cell.length_b   1.000
_cell.length_c   1.000
_cell.angle_alpha   90.00
_cell.angle_beta   90.00
_cell.angle_gamma   90.00
#
_symmetry.space_group_name_H-M   'P 1'
#
loop_
_entity.id
_entity.type
_entity.pdbx_description
1 polymer ?
#
loop_
_entity_poly.entity_id
_entity_poly.type
_entity_poly.pdbx_seq_one_letter_code
_entity_poly.pdbx_strand_id
1 'polypeptide(L)'
;MKMAEHSFGRAFLRSLALAGAFALVGPQVARAESPAGKAGNEMERKGNTEEKAADAEKAKGKHLEKKGEAMEKAGDKNDNKAQENAGKKTKKKGEAMEKSAKAHHEAAEDMEKSGAKVEKSGADADKDSAKAKADAKK
;
A
#
# COMPACT_ATOMS: atom_id res chain seq x y z
N MET A 1 -43.77 -17.07 16.09
CA MET A 1 -42.83 -16.74 15.02
C MET A 1 -41.48 -16.57 15.67
N LYS A 2 -40.54 -17.49 15.44
CA LYS A 2 -39.19 -17.49 16.00
C LYS A 2 -38.25 -16.80 14.98
N MET A 3 -37.63 -15.67 15.37
CA MET A 3 -36.60 -15.06 14.58
C MET A 3 -35.29 -15.84 14.77
N ALA A 4 -34.71 -16.29 13.64
CA ALA A 4 -33.43 -16.96 13.64
C ALA A 4 -32.32 -15.92 13.58
N GLU A 5 -31.54 -15.86 14.66
CA GLU A 5 -30.30 -15.07 14.71
C GLU A 5 -29.22 -15.79 13.87
N HIS A 6 -28.84 -15.15 12.77
CA HIS A 6 -27.69 -15.62 12.01
C HIS A 6 -26.42 -14.97 12.56
N SER A 7 -25.77 -15.71 13.41
CA SER A 7 -24.41 -15.53 13.87
C SER A 7 -23.45 -15.60 12.67
N PHE A 8 -22.97 -14.46 12.19
CA PHE A 8 -21.88 -14.43 11.22
C PHE A 8 -20.55 -14.64 11.93
N GLY A 9 -20.02 -15.83 11.72
CA GLY A 9 -18.80 -16.32 12.33
C GLY A 9 -17.58 -15.49 12.01
N ARG A 10 -16.86 -15.19 13.07
CA ARG A 10 -15.43 -14.86 13.09
C ARG A 10 -14.66 -16.07 12.57
N ALA A 11 -13.88 -15.91 11.54
CA ALA A 11 -12.62 -16.63 11.33
C ALA A 11 -12.06 -16.29 9.95
N PHE A 12 -11.01 -15.51 9.90
CA PHE A 12 -9.94 -15.70 8.91
C PHE A 12 -8.69 -14.89 9.33
N LEU A 13 -8.12 -15.30 10.46
CA LEU A 13 -6.68 -15.07 10.71
C LEU A 13 -5.96 -16.32 10.18
N ARG A 14 -5.50 -16.28 8.95
CA ARG A 14 -4.52 -17.23 8.44
C ARG A 14 -3.18 -16.55 8.38
N SER A 15 -2.39 -16.82 9.40
CA SER A 15 -0.95 -16.60 9.47
C SER A 15 -0.28 -17.37 8.34
N LEU A 16 0.26 -16.67 7.35
CA LEU A 16 1.14 -17.26 6.35
C LEU A 16 2.57 -17.15 6.88
N ALA A 17 3.03 -18.17 7.58
CA ALA A 17 4.44 -18.36 7.90
C ALA A 17 5.16 -18.77 6.62
N LEU A 18 5.88 -17.85 5.98
CA LEU A 18 6.76 -18.16 4.86
C LEU A 18 8.15 -18.44 5.43
N ALA A 19 8.49 -19.72 5.55
CA ALA A 19 9.86 -20.16 5.82
C ALA A 19 10.68 -19.93 4.54
N GLY A 20 11.51 -18.88 4.54
CA GLY A 20 12.44 -18.56 3.46
C GLY A 20 13.73 -19.34 3.60
N ALA A 21 14.13 -20.00 2.55
CA ALA A 21 15.41 -20.72 2.40
C ALA A 21 16.60 -19.76 2.55
N PHE A 22 17.51 -20.06 3.47
CA PHE A 22 18.82 -19.43 3.57
C PHE A 22 19.71 -19.96 2.45
N ALA A 23 19.93 -19.17 1.41
CA ALA A 23 21.00 -19.39 0.46
C ALA A 23 22.31 -18.87 1.05
N LEU A 24 23.29 -19.72 1.10
CA LEU A 24 24.70 -19.45 1.45
C LEU A 24 25.26 -18.38 0.50
N VAL A 25 25.39 -17.15 1.01
CA VAL A 25 26.19 -16.11 0.39
C VAL A 25 27.47 -15.97 1.21
N GLY A 26 28.62 -16.09 0.50
CA GLY A 26 29.95 -16.00 1.09
C GLY A 26 30.19 -14.72 1.91
N PRO A 27 31.40 -14.54 2.52
CA PRO A 27 31.65 -13.47 3.46
C PRO A 27 31.65 -12.12 2.76
N GLN A 28 30.47 -11.60 2.47
CA GLN A 28 30.30 -10.18 2.28
C GLN A 28 30.52 -9.57 3.67
N VAL A 29 31.58 -8.79 3.78
CA VAL A 29 31.75 -7.88 4.91
C VAL A 29 30.47 -7.06 4.98
N ALA A 30 29.56 -7.47 5.83
CA ALA A 30 28.31 -6.77 6.06
C ALA A 30 28.69 -5.39 6.59
N ARG A 31 28.77 -4.44 5.70
CA ARG A 31 28.88 -3.03 6.06
C ARG A 31 27.62 -2.74 6.84
N ALA A 32 27.74 -2.60 8.15
CA ALA A 32 26.60 -2.31 8.99
C ALA A 32 25.92 -1.04 8.43
N GLU A 33 24.73 -1.20 7.86
CA GLU A 33 23.95 -0.05 7.38
C GLU A 33 23.77 0.92 8.54
N SER A 34 23.97 2.20 8.25
CA SER A 34 23.72 3.24 9.24
C SER A 34 22.26 3.21 9.70
N PRO A 35 21.94 3.65 10.91
CA PRO A 35 20.56 3.77 11.37
C PRO A 35 19.69 4.59 10.40
N ALA A 36 20.27 5.62 9.77
CA ALA A 36 19.59 6.43 8.77
C ALA A 36 19.32 5.65 7.47
N GLY A 37 20.28 4.83 7.01
CA GLY A 37 20.07 3.96 5.84
C GLY A 37 18.93 2.97 6.06
N LYS A 38 18.89 2.34 7.25
CA LYS A 38 17.78 1.44 7.62
C LYS A 38 16.45 2.14 7.67
N ALA A 39 16.39 3.35 8.23
CA ALA A 39 15.17 4.15 8.28
C ALA A 39 14.69 4.55 6.87
N GLY A 40 15.60 4.95 5.97
CA GLY A 40 15.29 5.25 4.58
C GLY A 40 14.69 4.06 3.84
N ASN A 41 15.34 2.91 3.92
CA ASN A 41 14.87 1.65 3.34
C ASN A 41 13.50 1.22 3.89
N GLU A 42 13.24 1.42 5.17
CA GLU A 42 11.95 1.10 5.77
C GLU A 42 10.83 2.02 5.26
N MET A 43 11.11 3.30 5.09
CA MET A 43 10.17 4.26 4.52
C MET A 43 9.83 3.93 3.06
N GLU A 44 10.83 3.60 2.25
CA GLU A 44 10.65 3.17 0.87
C GLU A 44 9.80 1.90 0.77
N ARG A 45 10.06 0.91 1.62
CA ARG A 45 9.25 -0.32 1.68
C ARG A 45 7.81 -0.05 2.10
N LYS A 46 7.58 0.89 3.02
CA LYS A 46 6.22 1.32 3.39
C LYS A 46 5.53 2.03 2.24
N GLY A 47 6.21 2.95 1.54
CA GLY A 47 5.71 3.61 0.34
C GLY A 47 5.26 2.60 -0.72
N ASN A 48 6.12 1.67 -1.08
CA ASN A 48 5.82 0.58 -2.04
C ASN A 48 4.61 -0.29 -1.62
N THR A 49 4.41 -0.49 -0.33
CA THR A 49 3.27 -1.27 0.17
C THR A 49 1.98 -0.47 0.06
N GLU A 50 2.04 0.81 0.39
CA GLU A 50 0.92 1.75 0.28
C GLU A 50 0.51 1.96 -1.18
N GLU A 51 1.47 2.08 -2.10
CA GLU A 51 1.22 2.18 -3.54
C GLU A 51 0.44 0.96 -4.06
N LYS A 52 0.86 -0.25 -3.71
CA LYS A 52 0.14 -1.47 -4.08
C LYS A 52 -1.27 -1.52 -3.50
N ALA A 53 -1.46 -1.02 -2.28
CA ALA A 53 -2.77 -0.93 -1.67
C ALA A 53 -3.66 0.08 -2.39
N ALA A 54 -3.11 1.24 -2.77
CA ALA A 54 -3.78 2.26 -3.55
C ALA A 54 -4.22 1.75 -4.93
N ASP A 55 -3.35 1.01 -5.62
CA ASP A 55 -3.68 0.39 -6.91
C ASP A 55 -4.82 -0.63 -6.79
N ALA A 56 -4.81 -1.45 -5.74
CA ALA A 56 -5.89 -2.38 -5.48
C ALA A 56 -7.22 -1.67 -5.16
N GLU A 57 -7.17 -0.57 -4.42
CA GLU A 57 -8.34 0.26 -4.13
C GLU A 57 -8.89 0.93 -5.38
N LYS A 58 -8.02 1.48 -6.23
CA LYS A 58 -8.38 2.06 -7.53
C LYS A 58 -9.05 1.05 -8.45
N ALA A 59 -8.52 -0.17 -8.51
CA ALA A 59 -9.12 -1.24 -9.29
C ALA A 59 -10.53 -1.60 -8.81
N LYS A 60 -10.73 -1.67 -7.48
CA LYS A 60 -12.05 -1.87 -6.86
C LYS A 60 -13.00 -0.72 -7.15
N GLY A 61 -12.52 0.53 -7.09
CA GLY A 61 -13.30 1.72 -7.43
C GLY A 61 -13.85 1.64 -8.85
N LYS A 62 -12.98 1.39 -9.84
CA LYS A 62 -13.37 1.20 -11.24
C LYS A 62 -14.37 0.06 -11.45
N HIS A 63 -14.21 -1.03 -10.71
CA HIS A 63 -15.16 -2.15 -10.79
C HIS A 63 -16.54 -1.74 -10.27
N LEU A 64 -16.59 -1.04 -9.15
CA LEU A 64 -17.85 -0.53 -8.59
C LEU A 64 -18.52 0.50 -9.52
N GLU A 65 -17.75 1.36 -10.16
CA GLU A 65 -18.25 2.32 -11.12
C GLU A 65 -18.93 1.63 -12.30
N LYS A 66 -18.26 0.67 -12.94
CA LYS A 66 -18.83 -0.12 -14.04
C LYS A 66 -20.08 -0.89 -13.61
N LYS A 67 -20.05 -1.48 -12.40
CA LYS A 67 -21.21 -2.16 -11.84
C LYS A 67 -22.37 -1.21 -11.60
N GLY A 68 -22.10 -0.01 -11.09
CA GLY A 68 -23.09 1.04 -10.89
C GLY A 68 -23.74 1.47 -12.20
N GLU A 69 -22.95 1.69 -13.24
CA GLU A 69 -23.45 2.03 -14.58
C GLU A 69 -24.32 0.93 -15.19
N ALA A 70 -23.92 -0.32 -15.03
CA ALA A 70 -24.70 -1.46 -15.51
C ALA A 70 -26.06 -1.55 -14.78
N MET A 71 -26.08 -1.32 -13.47
CA MET A 71 -27.33 -1.27 -12.69
C MET A 71 -28.22 -0.10 -13.05
N GLU A 72 -27.64 1.07 -13.30
CA GLU A 72 -28.35 2.27 -13.73
C GLU A 72 -29.04 2.03 -15.09
N LYS A 73 -28.29 1.54 -16.07
CA LYS A 73 -28.82 1.19 -17.41
C LYS A 73 -29.91 0.11 -17.36
N ALA A 74 -29.74 -0.89 -16.47
CA ALA A 74 -30.75 -1.93 -16.32
C ALA A 74 -32.01 -1.41 -15.63
N GLY A 75 -31.86 -0.51 -14.66
CA GLY A 75 -32.98 0.15 -13.98
C GLY A 75 -33.79 1.02 -14.95
N ASP A 76 -33.10 1.80 -15.77
CA ASP A 76 -33.71 2.66 -16.79
C ASP A 76 -34.50 1.83 -17.81
N LYS A 77 -33.90 0.77 -18.35
CA LYS A 77 -34.60 -0.12 -19.32
C LYS A 77 -35.84 -0.81 -18.78
N ASN A 78 -35.90 -1.05 -17.48
CA ASN A 78 -36.99 -1.78 -16.83
C ASN A 78 -37.94 -0.86 -16.05
N ASP A 79 -37.86 0.46 -16.22
CA ASP A 79 -38.57 1.46 -15.41
C ASP A 79 -38.45 1.25 -13.89
N ASN A 80 -37.33 0.68 -13.47
CA ASN A 80 -37.07 0.37 -12.07
C ASN A 80 -36.19 1.45 -11.41
N LYS A 81 -36.85 2.50 -10.91
CA LYS A 81 -36.16 3.62 -10.21
C LYS A 81 -35.35 3.21 -9.01
N ALA A 82 -35.75 2.15 -8.32
CA ALA A 82 -34.97 1.64 -7.18
C ALA A 82 -33.61 1.08 -7.62
N GLN A 83 -33.60 0.34 -8.74
CA GLN A 83 -32.38 -0.22 -9.34
C GLN A 83 -31.49 0.87 -9.92
N GLU A 84 -32.06 1.85 -10.60
CA GLU A 84 -31.35 3.04 -11.11
C GLU A 84 -30.67 3.82 -9.97
N ASN A 85 -31.40 4.11 -8.89
CA ASN A 85 -30.85 4.80 -7.73
C ASN A 85 -29.77 3.99 -7.01
N ALA A 86 -29.89 2.67 -6.94
CA ALA A 86 -28.86 1.80 -6.42
C ALA A 86 -27.59 1.83 -7.28
N GLY A 87 -27.75 1.87 -8.61
CA GLY A 87 -26.67 2.05 -9.57
C GLY A 87 -25.91 3.36 -9.34
N LYS A 88 -26.62 4.49 -9.26
CA LYS A 88 -26.04 5.81 -8.98
C LYS A 88 -25.26 5.84 -7.66
N LYS A 89 -25.80 5.22 -6.62
CA LYS A 89 -25.10 5.11 -5.32
C LYS A 89 -23.82 4.26 -5.42
N THR A 90 -23.87 3.17 -6.16
CA THR A 90 -22.73 2.28 -6.36
C THR A 90 -21.64 2.96 -7.18
N LYS A 91 -22.00 3.70 -8.22
CA LYS A 91 -21.08 4.51 -9.02
C LYS A 91 -20.37 5.56 -8.15
N LYS A 92 -21.11 6.34 -7.35
CA LYS A 92 -20.54 7.34 -6.43
C LYS A 92 -19.58 6.72 -5.42
N LYS A 93 -19.84 5.50 -4.96
CA LYS A 93 -18.89 4.78 -4.10
C LYS A 93 -17.60 4.42 -4.84
N GLY A 94 -17.69 3.99 -6.09
CA GLY A 94 -16.53 3.73 -6.94
C GLY A 94 -15.66 4.98 -7.11
N GLU A 95 -16.28 6.10 -7.49
CA GLU A 95 -15.60 7.40 -7.64
C GLU A 95 -14.93 7.87 -6.34
N ALA A 96 -15.57 7.67 -5.19
CA ALA A 96 -15.00 8.01 -3.89
C ALA A 96 -13.77 7.15 -3.57
N MET A 97 -13.81 5.84 -3.89
CA MET A 97 -12.66 4.97 -3.73
C MET A 97 -11.51 5.34 -4.67
N GLU A 98 -11.77 5.74 -5.90
CA GLU A 98 -10.72 6.19 -6.81
C GLU A 98 -10.04 7.47 -6.31
N LYS A 99 -10.81 8.40 -5.73
CA LYS A 99 -10.25 9.61 -5.11
C LYS A 99 -9.39 9.28 -3.89
N SER A 100 -9.84 8.35 -3.04
CA SER A 100 -9.07 7.87 -1.90
C SER A 100 -7.76 7.22 -2.36
N ALA A 101 -7.84 6.30 -3.32
CA ALA A 101 -6.67 5.63 -3.89
C ALA A 101 -5.64 6.62 -4.45
N LYS A 102 -6.10 7.70 -5.09
CA LYS A 102 -5.20 8.74 -5.61
C LYS A 102 -4.46 9.46 -4.47
N ALA A 103 -5.15 9.80 -3.39
CA ALA A 103 -4.52 10.43 -2.22
C ALA A 103 -3.51 9.49 -1.55
N HIS A 104 -3.82 8.19 -1.45
CA HIS A 104 -2.88 7.18 -0.95
C HIS A 104 -1.65 7.03 -1.84
N HIS A 105 -1.82 7.09 -3.16
CA HIS A 105 -0.71 7.03 -4.11
C HIS A 105 0.23 8.23 -3.96
N GLU A 106 -0.32 9.44 -3.85
CA GLU A 106 0.45 10.65 -3.61
C GLU A 106 1.24 10.57 -2.28
N ALA A 107 0.60 10.06 -1.21
CA ALA A 107 1.26 9.85 0.07
C ALA A 107 2.38 8.79 0.00
N ALA A 108 2.19 7.73 -0.76
CA ALA A 108 3.19 6.69 -0.99
C ALA A 108 4.42 7.24 -1.71
N GLU A 109 4.23 8.01 -2.79
CA GLU A 109 5.32 8.68 -3.50
C GLU A 109 6.12 9.63 -2.59
N ASP A 110 5.44 10.36 -1.70
CA ASP A 110 6.10 11.27 -0.76
C ASP A 110 6.91 10.50 0.29
N MET A 111 6.44 9.34 0.72
CA MET A 111 7.21 8.45 1.60
C MET A 111 8.46 7.91 0.91
N GLU A 112 8.36 7.46 -0.34
CA GLU A 112 9.51 6.97 -1.11
C GLU A 112 10.56 8.07 -1.32
N LYS A 113 10.13 9.26 -1.74
CA LYS A 113 11.02 10.43 -1.90
C LYS A 113 11.71 10.81 -0.58
N SER A 114 10.99 10.73 0.51
CA SER A 114 11.54 11.01 1.85
C SER A 114 12.51 9.92 2.29
N GLY A 115 12.18 8.65 2.04
CA GLY A 115 13.06 7.51 2.31
C GLY A 115 14.39 7.64 1.58
N ALA A 116 14.36 7.91 0.28
CA ALA A 116 15.55 8.11 -0.54
C ALA A 116 16.44 9.27 -0.06
N LYS A 117 15.83 10.37 0.44
CA LYS A 117 16.58 11.47 1.04
C LYS A 117 17.28 11.08 2.33
N VAL A 118 16.60 10.34 3.20
CA VAL A 118 17.14 9.86 4.47
C VAL A 118 18.27 8.86 4.23
N GLU A 119 18.11 7.95 3.28
CA GLU A 119 19.16 7.00 2.89
C GLU A 119 20.41 7.72 2.39
N LYS A 120 20.25 8.69 1.49
CA LYS A 120 21.36 9.48 0.95
C LYS A 120 22.10 10.24 2.06
N SER A 121 21.38 10.90 2.97
CA SER A 121 22.01 11.63 4.08
C SER A 121 22.75 10.68 5.03
N GLY A 122 22.24 9.48 5.25
CA GLY A 122 22.92 8.43 6.03
C GLY A 122 24.21 7.96 5.36
N ALA A 123 24.19 7.74 4.06
CA ALA A 123 25.37 7.34 3.30
C ALA A 123 26.46 8.41 3.29
N ASP A 124 26.09 9.68 3.25
CA ASP A 124 27.06 10.79 3.29
C ASP A 124 27.67 10.92 4.68
N ALA A 125 26.91 10.80 5.76
CA ALA A 125 27.41 10.79 7.13
C ALA A 125 28.38 9.63 7.40
N ASP A 126 28.13 8.45 6.82
CA ASP A 126 29.01 7.28 6.91
C ASP A 126 30.36 7.53 6.21
N LYS A 127 30.37 8.19 5.06
CA LYS A 127 31.58 8.58 4.33
C LYS A 127 32.42 9.57 5.13
N ASP A 128 31.80 10.58 5.71
CA ASP A 128 32.49 11.59 6.53
C ASP A 128 33.08 10.96 7.79
N SER A 129 32.36 10.08 8.43
CA SER A 129 32.85 9.31 9.59
C SER A 129 34.03 8.40 9.25
N ALA A 130 33.99 7.74 8.08
CA ALA A 130 35.09 6.90 7.61
C ALA A 130 36.35 7.74 7.29
N LYS A 131 36.16 8.91 6.70
CA LYS A 131 37.27 9.85 6.39
C LYS A 131 37.91 10.38 7.66
N ALA A 132 37.10 10.83 8.63
CA ALA A 132 37.62 11.31 9.92
C ALA A 132 38.45 10.23 10.66
N LYS A 133 38.01 8.96 10.63
CA LYS A 133 38.78 7.83 11.23
C LYS A 133 40.08 7.54 10.48
N ALA A 134 40.12 7.77 9.16
CA ALA A 134 41.35 7.59 8.38
C ALA A 134 42.36 8.68 8.67
N ASP A 135 41.92 9.92 8.81
CA ASP A 135 42.78 11.07 9.10
C ASP A 135 43.32 11.05 10.53
N ALA A 136 42.57 10.51 11.47
CA ALA A 136 43.04 10.34 12.88
C ALA A 136 44.11 9.25 13.08
N LYS A 137 44.39 8.43 12.05
CA LYS A 137 45.41 7.37 12.10
C LYS A 137 46.78 7.77 11.48
N LYS A 138 46.83 8.97 10.91
CA LYS A 138 48.09 9.57 10.40
C LYS A 138 48.76 10.43 11.44
#